data_dd26cda59890756e693832254485be56
#
_entry.id   dd26cda59890756e693832254485be56
#
_cell.length_a   1.000
_cell.length_b   1.000
_cell.length_c   1.000
_cell.angle_alpha   90.00
_cell.angle_beta   90.00
_cell.angle_gamma   90.00
#
_symmetry.space_group_name_H-M   'P 1'
#
loop_
_entity.id
_entity.type
_entity.pdbx_description
1 polymer ?
#
loop_
_entity_poly.entity_id
_entity_poly.type
_entity_poly.pdbx_seq_one_letter_code
_entity_poly.pdbx_strand_id
1 'polypeptide(L)'
;IIYMPMIPEAVVAMLACARIGAIHSVVFGGFASNELASRIDDSKAKVLVTASCGFEPGRTVEYKPLVDEAIKQAEHKINKMILFQRQGHEVKLNNHNEVNWEEVVSKAKDVDCVEMNSNEFAYILYTSGTTGTPKGIVRDTGGHIVALKWTMKNIYNIDEGDIWWSASDIGWIVGHSYIVYAPLFKGCTTVLFEGKPVGTPDAGAFWKIISDYKVKSLFTAPTAFRAIKKEDPEGKFFSKYDLSKFESLFLAGERADPDTIKWAENLLKVPVIDHWWQTETSWAISSNCTGIEMMKTKYGSACKAVPGYDVK
;
A
#
# COMPACT_ATOMS: atom_id res chain seq x y z
N ILE A 1 -15.18 0.83 -6.18
CA ILE A 1 -13.89 1.46 -6.50
C ILE A 1 -13.51 2.44 -5.39
N ILE A 2 -12.25 2.41 -5.00
CA ILE A 2 -11.63 3.39 -4.09
C ILE A 2 -10.50 4.07 -4.86
N TYR A 3 -10.63 5.38 -5.10
CA TYR A 3 -9.64 6.20 -5.80
C TYR A 3 -9.31 7.40 -4.93
N MET A 4 -8.37 7.22 -4.01
CA MET A 4 -8.03 8.16 -2.94
C MET A 4 -6.51 8.26 -2.74
N PRO A 5 -6.01 9.36 -2.17
CA PRO A 5 -4.62 9.43 -1.72
C PRO A 5 -4.39 8.53 -0.49
N MET A 6 -3.14 8.53 0.00
CA MET A 6 -2.72 7.74 1.17
C MET A 6 -3.19 8.37 2.49
N ILE A 7 -4.51 8.36 2.72
CA ILE A 7 -5.17 8.93 3.90
C ILE A 7 -5.96 7.88 4.68
N PRO A 8 -6.23 8.08 5.97
CA PRO A 8 -6.97 7.13 6.80
C PRO A 8 -8.32 6.72 6.23
N GLU A 9 -9.02 7.66 5.60
CA GLU A 9 -10.36 7.43 5.01
C GLU A 9 -10.32 6.36 3.90
N ALA A 10 -9.21 6.26 3.16
CA ALA A 10 -9.03 5.21 2.16
C ALA A 10 -8.94 3.82 2.82
N VAL A 11 -8.21 3.70 3.93
CA VAL A 11 -8.11 2.47 4.72
C VAL A 11 -9.48 2.13 5.34
N VAL A 12 -10.18 3.12 5.89
CA VAL A 12 -11.53 2.96 6.43
C VAL A 12 -12.47 2.43 5.35
N ALA A 13 -12.42 2.96 4.12
CA ALA A 13 -13.24 2.48 3.01
C ALA A 13 -12.94 1.01 2.66
N MET A 14 -11.66 0.60 2.63
CA MET A 14 -11.25 -0.80 2.41
C MET A 14 -11.81 -1.73 3.50
N LEU A 15 -11.64 -1.35 4.77
CA LEU A 15 -12.11 -2.14 5.91
C LEU A 15 -13.63 -2.17 6.03
N ALA A 16 -14.31 -1.08 5.67
CA ALA A 16 -15.76 -1.04 5.60
C ALA A 16 -16.30 -2.02 4.55
N CYS A 17 -15.68 -2.09 3.37
CA CYS A 17 -16.01 -3.10 2.36
C CYS A 17 -15.84 -4.51 2.90
N ALA A 18 -14.69 -4.81 3.54
CA ALA A 18 -14.45 -6.12 4.14
C ALA A 18 -15.51 -6.47 5.21
N ARG A 19 -15.91 -5.49 6.05
CA ARG A 19 -16.89 -5.69 7.12
C ARG A 19 -18.28 -6.08 6.60
N ILE A 20 -18.70 -5.51 5.46
CA ILE A 20 -20.03 -5.77 4.87
C ILE A 20 -19.99 -6.84 3.76
N GLY A 21 -18.87 -7.54 3.58
CA GLY A 21 -18.70 -8.55 2.52
C GLY A 21 -18.72 -7.97 1.10
N ALA A 22 -18.41 -6.69 0.92
CA ALA A 22 -18.34 -6.05 -0.39
C ALA A 22 -16.94 -6.19 -0.99
N ILE A 23 -16.87 -6.55 -2.26
CA ILE A 23 -15.61 -6.60 -3.02
C ILE A 23 -15.20 -5.17 -3.34
N HIS A 24 -13.99 -4.78 -2.93
CA HIS A 24 -13.43 -3.48 -3.32
C HIS A 24 -12.34 -3.61 -4.38
N SER A 25 -12.10 -2.52 -5.10
CA SER A 25 -10.94 -2.34 -5.95
C SER A 25 -10.34 -0.96 -5.71
N VAL A 26 -9.10 -0.93 -5.22
CA VAL A 26 -8.37 0.33 -5.04
C VAL A 26 -7.61 0.64 -6.32
N VAL A 27 -7.75 1.86 -6.79
CA VAL A 27 -7.07 2.38 -7.96
C VAL A 27 -5.99 3.37 -7.51
N PHE A 28 -4.77 3.20 -7.99
CA PHE A 28 -3.66 4.08 -7.66
C PHE A 28 -3.98 5.53 -8.00
N GLY A 29 -3.86 6.43 -7.02
CA GLY A 29 -4.23 7.84 -7.16
C GLY A 29 -3.44 8.65 -8.19
N GLY A 30 -2.34 8.10 -8.70
CA GLY A 30 -1.55 8.68 -9.79
C GLY A 30 -2.03 8.30 -11.20
N PHE A 31 -3.07 7.46 -11.33
CA PHE A 31 -3.60 7.07 -12.64
C PHE A 31 -4.47 8.16 -13.25
N ALA A 32 -4.43 8.26 -14.59
CA ALA A 32 -5.26 9.16 -15.37
C ALA A 32 -6.72 8.68 -15.48
N SER A 33 -7.61 9.55 -15.91
CA SER A 33 -9.05 9.29 -15.98
C SER A 33 -9.44 8.08 -16.83
N ASN A 34 -8.74 7.83 -17.93
CA ASN A 34 -8.97 6.66 -18.79
C ASN A 34 -8.67 5.34 -18.08
N GLU A 35 -7.63 5.30 -17.23
CA GLU A 35 -7.29 4.14 -16.43
C GLU A 35 -8.34 3.85 -15.34
N LEU A 36 -8.88 4.90 -14.74
CA LEU A 36 -9.98 4.78 -13.80
C LEU A 36 -11.28 4.33 -14.50
N ALA A 37 -11.61 4.90 -15.67
CA ALA A 37 -12.78 4.53 -16.46
C ALA A 37 -12.77 3.05 -16.85
N SER A 38 -11.64 2.56 -17.34
CA SER A 38 -11.48 1.14 -17.70
C SER A 38 -11.75 0.20 -16.52
N ARG A 39 -11.33 0.57 -15.30
CA ARG A 39 -11.58 -0.23 -14.09
C ARG A 39 -13.01 -0.13 -13.59
N ILE A 40 -13.65 1.02 -13.78
CA ILE A 40 -15.09 1.17 -13.54
C ILE A 40 -15.89 0.22 -14.43
N ASP A 41 -15.52 0.17 -15.70
CA ASP A 41 -16.20 -0.65 -16.70
C ASP A 41 -16.02 -2.16 -16.46
N ASP A 42 -14.79 -2.59 -16.19
CA ASP A 42 -14.50 -4.00 -15.97
C ASP A 42 -15.08 -4.51 -14.64
N SER A 43 -14.91 -3.76 -13.55
CA SER A 43 -15.41 -4.16 -12.23
C SER A 43 -16.92 -4.02 -12.04
N LYS A 44 -17.60 -3.31 -12.94
CA LYS A 44 -19.04 -2.95 -12.80
C LYS A 44 -19.35 -2.31 -11.44
N ALA A 45 -18.46 -1.42 -10.99
CA ALA A 45 -18.53 -0.81 -9.67
C ALA A 45 -19.83 -0.03 -9.46
N LYS A 46 -20.47 -0.27 -8.32
CA LYS A 46 -21.71 0.43 -7.92
C LYS A 46 -21.42 1.76 -7.22
N VAL A 47 -20.34 1.79 -6.44
CA VAL A 47 -19.94 2.94 -5.63
C VAL A 47 -18.48 3.31 -5.94
N LEU A 48 -18.23 4.60 -6.03
CA LEU A 48 -16.88 5.16 -6.12
C LEU A 48 -16.64 6.02 -4.87
N VAL A 49 -15.52 5.75 -4.19
CA VAL A 49 -15.08 6.54 -3.03
C VAL A 49 -13.82 7.29 -3.45
N THR A 50 -13.81 8.62 -3.23
CA THR A 50 -12.71 9.49 -3.61
C THR A 50 -12.47 10.62 -2.61
N ALA A 51 -11.44 11.42 -2.83
CA ALA A 51 -11.17 12.66 -2.10
C ALA A 51 -11.21 13.87 -3.05
N SER A 52 -11.29 15.07 -2.51
CA SER A 52 -11.21 16.30 -3.30
C SER A 52 -9.82 16.45 -3.93
N CYS A 53 -8.75 16.15 -3.17
CA CYS A 53 -7.37 16.20 -3.66
C CYS A 53 -6.44 15.27 -2.89
N GLY A 54 -5.22 15.09 -3.42
CA GLY A 54 -4.05 14.52 -2.76
C GLY A 54 -2.88 15.49 -2.80
N PHE A 55 -1.92 15.32 -1.90
CA PHE A 55 -0.72 16.14 -1.84
C PHE A 55 0.51 15.39 -2.33
N GLU A 56 1.27 16.03 -3.21
CA GLU A 56 2.58 15.58 -3.66
C GLU A 56 3.62 16.68 -3.45
N PRO A 57 4.92 16.38 -3.46
CA PRO A 57 5.94 17.40 -3.34
C PRO A 57 5.73 18.54 -4.33
N GLY A 58 5.50 19.76 -3.80
CA GLY A 58 5.35 20.96 -4.59
C GLY A 58 4.05 21.12 -5.38
N ARG A 59 3.07 20.19 -5.27
CA ARG A 59 1.78 20.33 -5.97
C ARG A 59 0.61 19.65 -5.25
N THR A 60 -0.57 20.16 -5.50
CA THR A 60 -1.85 19.51 -5.18
C THR A 60 -2.36 18.78 -6.42
N VAL A 61 -2.78 17.53 -6.27
CA VAL A 61 -3.43 16.74 -7.32
C VAL A 61 -4.93 16.77 -7.09
N GLU A 62 -5.68 17.41 -7.96
CA GLU A 62 -7.14 17.50 -7.87
C GLU A 62 -7.78 16.20 -8.37
N TYR A 63 -8.43 15.44 -7.48
CA TYR A 63 -9.06 14.17 -7.87
C TYR A 63 -10.44 14.34 -8.49
N LYS A 64 -11.22 15.31 -8.02
CA LYS A 64 -12.61 15.48 -8.53
C LYS A 64 -12.69 15.64 -10.04
N PRO A 65 -11.87 16.49 -10.72
CA PRO A 65 -11.87 16.59 -12.17
C PRO A 65 -11.48 15.29 -12.88
N LEU A 66 -10.53 14.53 -12.32
CA LEU A 66 -10.12 13.23 -12.88
C LEU A 66 -11.24 12.19 -12.77
N VAL A 67 -11.95 12.17 -11.64
CA VAL A 67 -13.09 11.28 -11.43
C VAL A 67 -14.27 11.65 -12.31
N ASP A 68 -14.60 12.92 -12.44
CA ASP A 68 -15.68 13.39 -13.31
C ASP A 68 -15.44 12.98 -14.76
N GLU A 69 -14.23 13.16 -15.25
CA GLU A 69 -13.86 12.75 -16.60
C GLU A 69 -13.87 11.22 -16.75
N ALA A 70 -13.44 10.46 -15.75
CA ALA A 70 -13.50 9.01 -15.77
C ALA A 70 -14.95 8.49 -15.82
N ILE A 71 -15.85 9.05 -15.01
CA ILE A 71 -17.28 8.69 -15.01
C ILE A 71 -17.94 9.02 -16.35
N LYS A 72 -17.53 10.12 -16.99
CA LYS A 72 -18.01 10.50 -18.32
C LYS A 72 -17.54 9.53 -19.41
N GLN A 73 -16.28 9.08 -19.34
CA GLN A 73 -15.69 8.14 -20.31
C GLN A 73 -16.22 6.71 -20.12
N ALA A 74 -16.54 6.31 -18.88
CA ALA A 74 -17.00 4.95 -18.58
C ALA A 74 -18.38 4.67 -19.20
N GLU A 75 -18.53 3.46 -19.76
CA GLU A 75 -19.81 2.93 -20.26
C GLU A 75 -20.71 2.54 -19.08
N HIS A 76 -20.13 1.92 -18.03
CA HIS A 76 -20.82 1.52 -16.82
C HIS A 76 -21.14 2.75 -15.94
N LYS A 77 -22.37 2.82 -15.42
CA LYS A 77 -22.82 3.95 -14.59
C LYS A 77 -22.67 3.63 -13.10
N ILE A 78 -21.90 4.46 -12.42
CA ILE A 78 -21.77 4.47 -10.97
C ILE A 78 -23.09 4.94 -10.33
N ASN A 79 -23.58 4.21 -9.34
CA ASN A 79 -24.82 4.59 -8.63
C ASN A 79 -24.59 5.74 -7.65
N LYS A 80 -23.43 5.75 -6.99
CA LYS A 80 -23.10 6.74 -5.95
C LYS A 80 -21.60 7.03 -5.92
N MET A 81 -21.24 8.30 -5.78
CA MET A 81 -19.89 8.74 -5.44
C MET A 81 -19.87 9.32 -4.03
N ILE A 82 -18.96 8.82 -3.20
CA ILE A 82 -18.70 9.34 -1.85
C ILE A 82 -17.37 10.10 -1.90
N LEU A 83 -17.41 11.39 -1.57
CA LEU A 83 -16.26 12.28 -1.68
C LEU A 83 -15.84 12.80 -0.30
N PHE A 84 -14.59 12.56 0.08
CA PHE A 84 -13.96 13.15 1.25
C PHE A 84 -13.38 14.52 0.90
N GLN A 85 -13.80 15.56 1.62
CA GLN A 85 -13.30 16.92 1.43
C GLN A 85 -12.00 17.13 2.21
N ARG A 86 -10.93 17.48 1.50
CA ARG A 86 -9.67 17.87 2.12
C ARG A 86 -9.75 19.34 2.54
N GLN A 87 -9.39 19.63 3.78
CA GLN A 87 -9.44 20.99 4.34
C GLN A 87 -8.65 21.99 3.48
N GLY A 88 -9.31 23.10 3.10
CA GLY A 88 -8.75 24.12 2.22
C GLY A 88 -8.73 23.78 0.73
N HIS A 89 -9.26 22.61 0.37
CA HIS A 89 -9.36 22.13 -1.02
C HIS A 89 -10.75 21.51 -1.28
N GLU A 90 -11.78 22.12 -0.72
CA GLU A 90 -13.15 21.66 -0.88
C GLU A 90 -13.64 21.89 -2.31
N VAL A 91 -14.40 20.94 -2.81
CA VAL A 91 -14.98 20.98 -4.15
C VAL A 91 -16.50 20.88 -4.10
N LYS A 92 -17.16 21.44 -5.11
CA LYS A 92 -18.59 21.36 -5.24
C LYS A 92 -19.04 19.98 -5.68
N LEU A 93 -20.08 19.44 -5.05
CA LEU A 93 -20.79 18.24 -5.51
C LEU A 93 -21.80 18.67 -6.57
N ASN A 94 -21.84 17.96 -7.70
CA ASN A 94 -22.57 18.41 -8.91
C ASN A 94 -24.01 17.91 -8.97
N ASN A 95 -24.31 16.77 -8.31
CA ASN A 95 -25.61 16.12 -8.42
C ASN A 95 -25.93 15.27 -7.18
N HIS A 96 -27.17 14.77 -7.09
CA HIS A 96 -27.67 13.97 -5.97
C HIS A 96 -27.01 12.58 -5.80
N ASN A 97 -26.25 12.13 -6.78
CA ASN A 97 -25.48 10.88 -6.68
C ASN A 97 -24.11 11.10 -6.04
N GLU A 98 -23.70 12.34 -5.89
CA GLU A 98 -22.47 12.73 -5.22
C GLU A 98 -22.80 13.14 -3.78
N VAL A 99 -22.16 12.49 -2.82
CA VAL A 99 -22.41 12.73 -1.39
C VAL A 99 -21.12 13.01 -0.64
N ASN A 100 -21.19 13.84 0.38
CA ASN A 100 -20.06 14.14 1.24
C ASN A 100 -19.79 12.98 2.19
N TRP A 101 -18.53 12.60 2.36
CA TRP A 101 -18.07 11.56 3.29
C TRP A 101 -18.55 11.81 4.72
N GLU A 102 -18.35 13.03 5.24
CA GLU A 102 -18.74 13.39 6.59
C GLU A 102 -20.26 13.22 6.81
N GLU A 103 -21.05 13.59 5.81
CA GLU A 103 -22.51 13.44 5.87
C GLU A 103 -22.91 11.95 5.92
N VAL A 104 -22.26 11.11 5.13
CA VAL A 104 -22.54 9.67 5.13
C VAL A 104 -22.14 9.04 6.46
N VAL A 105 -20.95 9.34 6.96
CA VAL A 105 -20.42 8.78 8.21
C VAL A 105 -21.27 9.24 9.41
N SER A 106 -21.67 10.52 9.48
CA SER A 106 -22.46 11.03 10.59
C SER A 106 -23.85 10.39 10.71
N LYS A 107 -24.40 9.88 9.60
CA LYS A 107 -25.70 9.20 9.54
C LYS A 107 -25.59 7.68 9.59
N ALA A 108 -24.37 7.14 9.54
CA ALA A 108 -24.12 5.71 9.55
C ALA A 108 -24.51 5.11 10.91
N LYS A 109 -24.96 3.86 10.85
CA LYS A 109 -25.21 3.04 12.06
C LYS A 109 -24.20 1.92 12.09
N ASP A 110 -23.91 1.45 13.30
CA ASP A 110 -23.11 0.26 13.49
C ASP A 110 -23.74 -0.93 12.78
N VAL A 111 -22.90 -1.70 12.11
CA VAL A 111 -23.30 -2.95 11.45
C VAL A 111 -22.40 -4.08 11.91
N ASP A 112 -22.94 -5.26 12.06
CA ASP A 112 -22.18 -6.46 12.34
C ASP A 112 -21.35 -6.88 11.13
N CYS A 113 -20.29 -7.67 11.37
CA CYS A 113 -19.51 -8.26 10.29
C CYS A 113 -20.38 -9.31 9.57
N VAL A 114 -20.36 -9.26 8.25
CA VAL A 114 -20.97 -10.31 7.42
C VAL A 114 -20.08 -11.55 7.47
N GLU A 115 -20.70 -12.70 7.74
CA GLU A 115 -20.00 -13.98 7.65
C GLU A 115 -19.66 -14.30 6.19
N MET A 116 -18.40 -14.65 5.93
CA MET A 116 -17.88 -14.94 4.60
C MET A 116 -17.27 -16.35 4.58
N ASN A 117 -17.51 -17.09 3.50
CA ASN A 117 -16.73 -18.30 3.26
C ASN A 117 -15.28 -17.94 2.92
N SER A 118 -14.35 -18.82 3.29
CA SER A 118 -12.92 -18.57 3.09
C SER A 118 -12.50 -18.37 1.63
N ASN A 119 -13.27 -18.91 0.69
CA ASN A 119 -13.03 -18.79 -0.76
C ASN A 119 -13.83 -17.65 -1.43
N GLU A 120 -14.63 -16.88 -0.67
CA GLU A 120 -15.29 -15.69 -1.21
C GLU A 120 -14.29 -14.54 -1.40
N PHE A 121 -14.57 -13.67 -2.34
CA PHE A 121 -13.64 -12.64 -2.78
C PHE A 121 -13.65 -11.42 -1.86
N ALA A 122 -12.46 -10.97 -1.49
CA ALA A 122 -12.24 -9.76 -0.69
C ALA A 122 -12.04 -8.52 -1.56
N TYR A 123 -11.20 -8.62 -2.60
CA TYR A 123 -10.90 -7.49 -3.48
C TYR A 123 -10.43 -7.91 -4.86
N ILE A 124 -10.45 -6.93 -5.78
CA ILE A 124 -9.87 -7.02 -7.11
C ILE A 124 -8.77 -5.97 -7.22
N LEU A 125 -7.57 -6.37 -7.60
CA LEU A 125 -6.46 -5.46 -7.87
C LEU A 125 -5.99 -5.60 -9.31
N TYR A 126 -5.99 -4.50 -10.05
CA TYR A 126 -5.63 -4.50 -11.46
C TYR A 126 -4.12 -4.37 -11.68
N THR A 127 -3.60 -5.22 -12.57
CA THR A 127 -2.23 -5.11 -13.10
C THR A 127 -2.26 -4.58 -14.53
N SER A 128 -1.12 -4.05 -15.00
CA SER A 128 -1.01 -3.48 -16.36
C SER A 128 -1.21 -4.49 -17.50
N GLY A 129 -1.22 -5.78 -17.21
CA GLY A 129 -1.38 -6.87 -18.20
C GLY A 129 -0.34 -6.83 -19.34
N THR A 130 0.08 -7.99 -19.82
CA THR A 130 1.03 -8.10 -20.94
C THR A 130 0.45 -7.69 -22.29
N THR A 131 -0.88 -7.61 -22.39
CA THR A 131 -1.63 -7.28 -23.62
C THR A 131 -2.11 -5.81 -23.68
N GLY A 132 -1.70 -4.98 -22.69
CA GLY A 132 -2.16 -3.58 -22.61
C GLY A 132 -3.53 -3.39 -21.96
N THR A 133 -4.34 -4.44 -21.83
CA THR A 133 -5.61 -4.39 -21.08
C THR A 133 -5.35 -4.76 -19.63
N PRO A 134 -5.80 -3.94 -18.65
CA PRO A 134 -5.67 -4.27 -17.23
C PRO A 134 -6.30 -5.61 -16.89
N LYS A 135 -5.61 -6.43 -16.08
CA LYS A 135 -6.12 -7.72 -15.59
C LYS A 135 -6.47 -7.59 -14.12
N GLY A 136 -7.71 -7.90 -13.77
CA GLY A 136 -8.19 -7.92 -12.38
C GLY A 136 -7.75 -9.19 -11.66
N ILE A 137 -6.80 -9.07 -10.76
CA ILE A 137 -6.40 -10.16 -9.86
C ILE A 137 -7.39 -10.21 -8.71
N VAL A 138 -8.08 -11.33 -8.59
CA VAL A 138 -9.09 -11.55 -7.55
C VAL A 138 -8.43 -12.23 -6.35
N ARG A 139 -8.74 -11.74 -5.15
CA ARG A 139 -8.20 -12.28 -3.91
C ARG A 139 -9.32 -12.85 -3.03
N ASP A 140 -9.13 -14.10 -2.59
CA ASP A 140 -9.97 -14.75 -1.61
C ASP A 140 -9.77 -14.21 -0.19
N THR A 141 -10.76 -14.42 0.67
CA THR A 141 -10.72 -13.90 2.06
C THR A 141 -9.84 -14.75 2.96
N GLY A 142 -10.07 -16.06 3.02
CA GLY A 142 -9.45 -16.93 4.02
C GLY A 142 -7.98 -17.25 3.75
N GLY A 143 -7.64 -17.64 2.52
CA GLY A 143 -6.26 -17.94 2.13
C GLY A 143 -5.35 -16.73 2.28
N HIS A 144 -5.86 -15.55 1.93
CA HIS A 144 -5.16 -14.28 2.09
C HIS A 144 -4.81 -13.98 3.55
N ILE A 145 -5.78 -14.09 4.48
CA ILE A 145 -5.56 -13.88 5.92
C ILE A 145 -4.49 -14.81 6.46
N VAL A 146 -4.59 -16.11 6.15
CA VAL A 146 -3.63 -17.12 6.63
C VAL A 146 -2.22 -16.81 6.17
N ALA A 147 -2.04 -16.53 4.88
CA ALA A 147 -0.75 -16.22 4.30
C ALA A 147 -0.15 -14.94 4.90
N LEU A 148 -0.93 -13.88 5.02
CA LEU A 148 -0.44 -12.60 5.55
C LEU A 148 -0.06 -12.71 7.04
N LYS A 149 -0.84 -13.38 7.87
CA LYS A 149 -0.47 -13.61 9.28
C LYS A 149 0.82 -14.42 9.40
N TRP A 150 0.96 -15.45 8.55
CA TRP A 150 2.17 -16.28 8.54
C TRP A 150 3.40 -15.47 8.11
N THR A 151 3.29 -14.65 7.06
CA THR A 151 4.41 -13.87 6.53
C THR A 151 4.89 -12.78 7.49
N MET A 152 3.99 -12.10 8.20
CA MET A 152 4.39 -11.10 9.21
C MET A 152 5.32 -11.70 10.27
N LYS A 153 4.99 -12.89 10.78
CA LYS A 153 5.84 -13.57 11.77
C LYS A 153 7.12 -14.14 11.16
N ASN A 154 6.98 -14.91 10.08
CA ASN A 154 8.07 -15.79 9.65
C ASN A 154 9.01 -15.15 8.62
N ILE A 155 8.52 -14.23 7.79
CA ILE A 155 9.36 -13.48 6.85
C ILE A 155 9.91 -12.23 7.52
N TYR A 156 9.04 -11.41 8.12
CA TYR A 156 9.40 -10.08 8.59
C TYR A 156 9.77 -9.99 10.07
N ASN A 157 9.63 -11.07 10.83
CA ASN A 157 9.87 -11.13 12.28
C ASN A 157 9.09 -10.09 13.09
N ILE A 158 7.83 -9.90 12.72
CA ILE A 158 6.93 -8.93 13.32
C ILE A 158 5.88 -9.65 14.17
N ASP A 159 5.71 -9.19 15.40
CA ASP A 159 4.75 -9.70 16.38
C ASP A 159 3.70 -8.63 16.75
N GLU A 160 2.69 -9.07 17.48
CA GLU A 160 1.64 -8.20 18.02
C GLU A 160 2.26 -7.05 18.85
N GLY A 161 1.78 -5.84 18.64
CA GLY A 161 2.28 -4.64 19.30
C GLY A 161 3.50 -4.00 18.65
N ASP A 162 4.20 -4.68 17.72
CA ASP A 162 5.29 -4.07 16.96
C ASP A 162 4.79 -2.95 16.05
N ILE A 163 5.67 -2.03 15.74
CA ILE A 163 5.38 -0.94 14.78
C ILE A 163 6.03 -1.27 13.45
N TRP A 164 5.19 -1.47 12.47
CA TRP A 164 5.54 -1.84 11.10
C TRP A 164 5.30 -0.69 10.14
N TRP A 165 6.17 -0.51 9.18
CA TRP A 165 5.95 0.43 8.10
C TRP A 165 6.22 -0.19 6.72
N SER A 166 5.21 -0.17 5.87
CA SER A 166 5.38 -0.42 4.45
C SER A 166 5.25 0.91 3.70
N ALA A 167 6.38 1.47 3.27
CA ALA A 167 6.41 2.73 2.51
C ALA A 167 6.11 2.46 1.03
N SER A 168 4.84 2.28 0.74
CA SER A 168 4.26 2.02 -0.57
C SER A 168 2.91 2.72 -0.67
N ASP A 169 2.09 2.36 -1.65
CA ASP A 169 0.76 2.91 -1.87
C ASP A 169 -0.30 1.81 -1.84
N ILE A 170 -1.47 2.11 -1.27
CA ILE A 170 -2.60 1.16 -1.19
C ILE A 170 -3.14 0.75 -2.56
N GLY A 171 -2.87 1.51 -3.62
CA GLY A 171 -3.19 1.15 -5.00
C GLY A 171 -2.34 0.00 -5.57
N TRP A 172 -1.32 -0.45 -4.84
CA TRP A 172 -0.47 -1.59 -5.19
C TRP A 172 -0.68 -2.76 -4.24
N ILE A 173 -0.25 -3.96 -4.66
CA ILE A 173 -0.37 -5.16 -3.84
C ILE A 173 0.38 -5.04 -2.51
N VAL A 174 1.53 -4.36 -2.49
CA VAL A 174 2.27 -4.08 -1.26
C VAL A 174 1.41 -3.32 -0.27
N GLY A 175 0.67 -2.32 -0.74
CA GLY A 175 -0.23 -1.53 0.09
C GLY A 175 -1.38 -2.34 0.67
N HIS A 176 -2.08 -3.14 -0.17
CA HIS A 176 -3.13 -4.03 0.32
C HIS A 176 -2.59 -4.99 1.37
N SER A 177 -1.55 -5.75 1.02
CA SER A 177 -1.01 -6.79 1.89
C SER A 177 -0.36 -6.23 3.15
N TYR A 178 0.51 -5.21 3.02
CA TYR A 178 1.45 -4.84 4.09
C TYR A 178 1.33 -3.40 4.63
N ILE A 179 0.42 -2.58 4.08
CA ILE A 179 -0.01 -1.35 4.78
C ILE A 179 -1.30 -1.63 5.56
N VAL A 180 -2.26 -2.35 4.95
CA VAL A 180 -3.60 -2.50 5.52
C VAL A 180 -3.76 -3.86 6.20
N TYR A 181 -3.80 -4.95 5.43
CA TYR A 181 -4.31 -6.22 5.95
C TYR A 181 -3.37 -6.96 6.89
N ALA A 182 -2.13 -7.22 6.48
CA ALA A 182 -1.20 -8.04 7.27
C ALA A 182 -0.89 -7.47 8.66
N PRO A 183 -0.51 -6.18 8.80
CA PRO A 183 -0.23 -5.63 10.12
C PRO A 183 -1.47 -5.63 11.02
N LEU A 184 -2.65 -5.31 10.49
CA LEU A 184 -3.89 -5.31 11.27
C LEU A 184 -4.30 -6.73 11.69
N PHE A 185 -4.18 -7.73 10.81
CA PHE A 185 -4.41 -9.14 11.18
C PHE A 185 -3.41 -9.66 12.22
N LYS A 186 -2.22 -9.11 12.25
CA LYS A 186 -1.18 -9.47 13.21
C LYS A 186 -1.33 -8.75 14.56
N GLY A 187 -2.13 -7.69 14.64
CA GLY A 187 -2.27 -6.84 15.82
C GLY A 187 -1.14 -5.83 15.97
N CYS A 188 -0.57 -5.39 14.87
CA CYS A 188 0.51 -4.40 14.82
C CYS A 188 -0.01 -2.99 14.60
N THR A 189 0.81 -2.00 14.97
CA THR A 189 0.64 -0.63 14.49
C THR A 189 1.21 -0.53 13.07
N THR A 190 0.43 -0.03 12.14
CA THR A 190 0.87 0.27 10.77
C THR A 190 1.02 1.76 10.56
N VAL A 191 2.05 2.17 9.82
CA VAL A 191 2.27 3.57 9.43
C VAL A 191 1.66 3.81 8.05
N LEU A 192 0.78 4.80 7.96
CA LEU A 192 0.24 5.31 6.69
C LEU A 192 0.89 6.66 6.40
N PHE A 193 1.53 6.80 5.25
CA PHE A 193 2.32 7.98 4.90
C PHE A 193 1.91 8.58 3.56
N GLU A 194 1.33 9.78 3.59
CA GLU A 194 1.07 10.59 2.41
C GLU A 194 2.30 11.45 2.11
N GLY A 195 3.33 10.85 1.47
CA GLY A 195 4.58 11.54 1.15
C GLY A 195 5.48 10.70 0.25
N LYS A 196 6.64 11.22 -0.01
CA LYS A 196 7.67 10.59 -0.86
C LYS A 196 8.97 10.42 -0.07
N PRO A 197 9.88 9.54 -0.50
CA PRO A 197 11.15 9.31 0.19
C PRO A 197 12.07 10.53 0.19
N VAL A 198 11.85 11.46 -0.75
CA VAL A 198 12.55 12.76 -0.88
C VAL A 198 11.53 13.87 -1.16
N GLY A 199 11.83 15.10 -0.74
CA GLY A 199 10.96 16.25 -1.01
C GLY A 199 9.73 16.39 -0.09
N THR A 200 9.64 15.60 1.02
CA THR A 200 8.55 15.69 2.00
C THR A 200 9.02 15.61 3.46
N PRO A 201 9.79 16.59 3.96
CA PRO A 201 10.29 17.77 3.26
C PRO A 201 11.63 17.56 2.55
N ASP A 202 12.41 16.54 2.92
CA ASP A 202 13.78 16.28 2.44
C ASP A 202 14.09 14.76 2.44
N ALA A 203 15.34 14.38 2.18
CA ALA A 203 15.80 12.98 2.19
C ALA A 203 15.85 12.35 3.61
N GLY A 204 15.59 13.11 4.66
CA GLY A 204 15.45 12.62 6.04
C GLY A 204 14.05 12.15 6.40
N ALA A 205 13.07 12.30 5.52
CA ALA A 205 11.66 11.98 5.82
C ALA A 205 11.47 10.56 6.37
N PHE A 206 12.10 9.55 5.75
CA PHE A 206 11.99 8.17 6.21
C PHE A 206 12.64 7.96 7.56
N TRP A 207 13.81 8.56 7.80
CA TRP A 207 14.51 8.47 9.07
C TRP A 207 13.73 9.11 10.21
N LYS A 208 13.09 10.25 9.92
CA LYS A 208 12.20 10.93 10.87
C LYS A 208 11.04 10.03 11.30
N ILE A 209 10.33 9.42 10.34
CA ILE A 209 9.19 8.54 10.62
C ILE A 209 9.64 7.32 11.44
N ILE A 210 10.73 6.66 11.04
CA ILE A 210 11.27 5.51 11.77
C ILE A 210 11.63 5.90 13.21
N SER A 211 12.25 7.05 13.41
CA SER A 211 12.62 7.56 14.73
C SER A 211 11.41 7.94 15.58
N ASP A 212 10.50 8.76 15.04
CA ASP A 212 9.36 9.30 15.79
C ASP A 212 8.40 8.19 16.25
N TYR A 213 8.13 7.23 15.38
CA TYR A 213 7.20 6.13 15.65
C TYR A 213 7.88 4.85 16.15
N LYS A 214 9.22 4.83 16.29
CA LYS A 214 9.99 3.63 16.73
C LYS A 214 9.68 2.42 15.85
N VAL A 215 9.68 2.63 14.54
CA VAL A 215 9.42 1.57 13.55
C VAL A 215 10.46 0.46 13.71
N LYS A 216 10.00 -0.78 13.86
CA LYS A 216 10.87 -1.95 13.98
C LYS A 216 11.39 -2.41 12.63
N SER A 217 10.55 -2.41 11.61
CA SER A 217 10.94 -2.85 10.26
C SER A 217 10.26 -2.01 9.19
N LEU A 218 11.01 -1.71 8.13
CA LEU A 218 10.54 -0.99 6.94
C LEU A 218 10.53 -1.91 5.73
N PHE A 219 9.44 -1.88 4.97
CA PHE A 219 9.35 -2.46 3.66
C PHE A 219 9.10 -1.38 2.60
N THR A 220 9.93 -1.33 1.54
CA THR A 220 9.77 -0.35 0.46
C THR A 220 10.37 -0.87 -0.87
N ALA A 221 10.31 -0.04 -1.91
CA ALA A 221 10.94 -0.34 -3.19
C ALA A 221 12.41 0.13 -3.22
N PRO A 222 13.30 -0.56 -3.96
CA PRO A 222 14.68 -0.12 -4.16
C PRO A 222 14.80 1.31 -4.72
N THR A 223 13.85 1.74 -5.56
CA THR A 223 13.77 3.12 -6.08
C THR A 223 13.72 4.17 -4.99
N ALA A 224 13.05 3.91 -3.86
CA ALA A 224 13.01 4.85 -2.74
C ALA A 224 14.40 5.06 -2.14
N PHE A 225 15.15 3.98 -1.92
CA PHE A 225 16.50 4.04 -1.38
C PHE A 225 17.49 4.63 -2.38
N ARG A 226 17.34 4.36 -3.69
CA ARG A 226 18.14 5.06 -4.71
C ARG A 226 17.90 6.56 -4.72
N ALA A 227 16.65 6.99 -4.55
CA ALA A 227 16.33 8.42 -4.46
C ALA A 227 16.96 9.06 -3.23
N ILE A 228 16.85 8.44 -2.05
CA ILE A 228 17.48 8.92 -0.81
C ILE A 228 19.01 8.97 -0.97
N LYS A 229 19.65 7.90 -1.47
CA LYS A 229 21.09 7.83 -1.70
C LYS A 229 21.58 8.92 -2.65
N LYS A 230 20.79 9.26 -3.67
CA LYS A 230 21.12 10.32 -4.63
C LYS A 230 21.14 11.70 -3.97
N GLU A 231 20.17 11.99 -3.09
CA GLU A 231 20.04 13.27 -2.41
C GLU A 231 20.96 13.39 -1.18
N ASP A 232 21.19 12.29 -0.47
CA ASP A 232 22.00 12.24 0.76
C ASP A 232 22.95 11.03 0.76
N PRO A 233 23.95 10.98 -0.14
CA PRO A 233 24.84 9.83 -0.26
C PRO A 233 25.68 9.56 1.00
N GLU A 234 25.96 10.58 1.79
CA GLU A 234 26.76 10.52 3.02
C GLU A 234 25.92 10.28 4.28
N GLY A 235 24.57 10.26 4.17
CA GLY A 235 23.70 10.04 5.31
C GLY A 235 23.65 11.19 6.32
N LYS A 236 23.81 12.42 5.87
CA LYS A 236 23.77 13.61 6.75
C LYS A 236 22.44 13.79 7.45
N PHE A 237 21.33 13.45 6.76
CA PHE A 237 20.00 13.49 7.36
C PHE A 237 19.81 12.33 8.34
N PHE A 238 20.31 11.15 8.01
CA PHE A 238 20.23 9.96 8.86
C PHE A 238 20.79 10.21 10.26
N SER A 239 21.94 10.89 10.37
CA SER A 239 22.61 11.15 11.64
C SER A 239 21.81 12.01 12.64
N LYS A 240 20.71 12.62 12.20
CA LYS A 240 19.84 13.47 13.05
C LYS A 240 18.79 12.69 13.82
N TYR A 241 18.61 11.40 13.53
CA TYR A 241 17.50 10.61 14.04
C TYR A 241 17.94 9.36 14.80
N ASP A 242 17.18 8.97 15.81
CA ASP A 242 17.41 7.74 16.58
C ASP A 242 16.69 6.55 15.96
N LEU A 243 17.44 5.67 15.34
CA LEU A 243 16.94 4.42 14.75
C LEU A 243 17.27 3.17 15.59
N SER A 244 17.49 3.33 16.90
CA SER A 244 17.89 2.22 17.79
C SER A 244 16.89 1.06 17.89
N LYS A 245 15.62 1.29 17.51
CA LYS A 245 14.58 0.25 17.46
C LYS A 245 14.40 -0.38 16.09
N PHE A 246 15.09 0.14 15.07
CA PHE A 246 14.99 -0.34 13.71
C PHE A 246 15.85 -1.60 13.52
N GLU A 247 15.25 -2.71 13.09
CA GLU A 247 15.90 -4.01 13.04
C GLU A 247 16.13 -4.54 11.61
N SER A 248 15.33 -4.12 10.62
CA SER A 248 15.46 -4.65 9.26
C SER A 248 14.82 -3.77 8.20
N LEU A 249 15.38 -3.84 7.00
CA LEU A 249 14.83 -3.25 5.77
C LEU A 249 14.54 -4.35 4.76
N PHE A 250 13.30 -4.37 4.24
CA PHE A 250 12.88 -5.24 3.15
C PHE A 250 12.67 -4.45 1.87
N LEU A 251 13.16 -4.98 0.76
CA LEU A 251 13.06 -4.36 -0.57
C LEU A 251 12.37 -5.32 -1.55
N ALA A 252 11.42 -4.83 -2.34
CA ALA A 252 10.80 -5.56 -3.44
C ALA A 252 10.19 -4.63 -4.50
N GLY A 253 9.64 -5.23 -5.57
CA GLY A 253 8.99 -4.55 -6.67
C GLY A 253 9.86 -4.42 -7.91
N GLU A 254 11.16 -4.42 -7.73
CA GLU A 254 12.18 -4.51 -8.77
C GLU A 254 13.45 -5.12 -8.16
N ARG A 255 14.39 -5.52 -8.99
CA ARG A 255 15.67 -6.03 -8.51
C ARG A 255 16.42 -4.93 -7.75
N ALA A 256 16.78 -5.21 -6.51
CA ALA A 256 17.65 -4.35 -5.72
C ALA A 256 19.11 -4.51 -6.21
N ASP A 257 19.71 -3.40 -6.66
CA ASP A 257 21.11 -3.44 -7.10
C ASP A 257 22.07 -3.56 -5.90
N PRO A 258 23.17 -4.29 -6.06
CA PRO A 258 24.12 -4.54 -4.97
C PRO A 258 24.69 -3.27 -4.33
N ASP A 259 24.87 -2.20 -5.10
CA ASP A 259 25.47 -0.96 -4.58
C ASP A 259 24.49 -0.17 -3.69
N THR A 260 23.20 -0.22 -4.00
CA THR A 260 22.15 0.34 -3.14
C THR A 260 22.01 -0.46 -1.86
N ILE A 261 22.03 -1.80 -1.93
CA ILE A 261 21.96 -2.67 -0.75
C ILE A 261 23.15 -2.40 0.18
N LYS A 262 24.38 -2.43 -0.36
CA LYS A 262 25.61 -2.18 0.42
C LYS A 262 25.60 -0.79 1.09
N TRP A 263 25.16 0.23 0.36
CA TRP A 263 25.03 1.57 0.90
C TRP A 263 24.04 1.61 2.06
N ALA A 264 22.86 0.99 1.89
CA ALA A 264 21.83 0.95 2.92
C ALA A 264 22.30 0.16 4.17
N GLU A 265 22.93 -1.02 4.00
CA GLU A 265 23.49 -1.80 5.12
C GLU A 265 24.58 -1.01 5.86
N ASN A 266 25.45 -0.32 5.12
CA ASN A 266 26.50 0.50 5.74
C ASN A 266 25.95 1.69 6.53
N LEU A 267 24.86 2.28 6.04
CA LEU A 267 24.20 3.41 6.71
C LEU A 267 23.39 2.93 7.93
N LEU A 268 22.52 1.97 7.73
CA LEU A 268 21.52 1.54 8.72
C LEU A 268 22.08 0.59 9.79
N LYS A 269 23.15 -0.17 9.47
CA LYS A 269 23.73 -1.21 10.32
C LYS A 269 22.76 -2.35 10.70
N VAL A 270 21.75 -2.57 9.85
CA VAL A 270 20.78 -3.66 9.96
C VAL A 270 20.74 -4.46 8.66
N PRO A 271 20.21 -5.69 8.66
CA PRO A 271 20.02 -6.46 7.44
C PRO A 271 19.14 -5.74 6.43
N VAL A 272 19.59 -5.72 5.15
CA VAL A 272 18.80 -5.28 4.00
C VAL A 272 18.48 -6.49 3.15
N ILE A 273 17.19 -6.80 3.03
CA ILE A 273 16.68 -8.05 2.47
C ILE A 273 15.94 -7.75 1.18
N ASP A 274 16.51 -8.18 0.06
CA ASP A 274 15.79 -8.25 -1.20
C ASP A 274 14.92 -9.51 -1.22
N HIS A 275 13.66 -9.37 -1.62
CA HIS A 275 12.75 -10.51 -1.73
C HIS A 275 11.86 -10.37 -2.96
N TRP A 276 11.46 -11.50 -3.52
CA TRP A 276 10.74 -11.55 -4.79
C TRP A 276 9.31 -12.04 -4.61
N TRP A 277 8.38 -11.33 -5.21
CA TRP A 277 6.97 -11.66 -5.30
C TRP A 277 6.26 -10.86 -6.41
N GLN A 278 4.99 -11.11 -6.60
CA GLN A 278 4.19 -10.52 -7.65
C GLN A 278 2.80 -10.15 -7.10
N THR A 279 2.06 -9.34 -7.83
CA THR A 279 0.65 -9.02 -7.50
C THR A 279 -0.19 -10.28 -7.40
N GLU A 280 0.04 -11.23 -8.28
CA GLU A 280 -0.66 -12.52 -8.35
C GLU A 280 -0.46 -13.38 -7.11
N THR A 281 0.68 -13.28 -6.44
CA THR A 281 0.97 -14.06 -5.24
C THR A 281 0.57 -13.39 -3.94
N SER A 282 0.54 -12.05 -3.87
CA SER A 282 0.25 -11.21 -2.70
C SER A 282 1.25 -11.26 -1.56
N TRP A 283 2.20 -12.18 -1.56
CA TRP A 283 3.30 -12.31 -0.61
C TRP A 283 4.53 -12.90 -1.28
N ALA A 284 5.65 -12.94 -0.55
CA ALA A 284 6.93 -13.35 -1.12
C ALA A 284 6.93 -14.80 -1.59
N ILE A 285 7.45 -15.01 -2.82
CA ILE A 285 7.78 -16.31 -3.40
C ILE A 285 9.14 -16.77 -2.88
N SER A 286 10.10 -15.84 -2.81
CA SER A 286 11.40 -16.09 -2.20
C SER A 286 11.83 -14.94 -1.31
N SER A 287 12.43 -15.26 -0.18
CA SER A 287 12.87 -14.29 0.84
C SER A 287 13.86 -14.91 1.80
N ASN A 288 14.52 -14.07 2.59
CA ASN A 288 15.12 -14.45 3.86
C ASN A 288 14.04 -14.42 4.94
N CYS A 289 13.65 -15.58 5.46
CA CYS A 289 12.60 -15.69 6.48
C CYS A 289 13.17 -15.37 7.86
N THR A 290 13.35 -14.10 8.18
CA THR A 290 14.08 -13.63 9.38
C THR A 290 13.43 -14.03 10.71
N GLY A 291 12.13 -14.30 10.70
CA GLY A 291 11.40 -14.79 11.87
C GLY A 291 11.56 -16.29 12.14
N ILE A 292 12.17 -17.04 11.19
CA ILE A 292 12.53 -18.45 11.37
C ILE A 292 14.03 -18.56 11.64
N GLU A 293 14.83 -18.12 10.69
CA GLU A 293 16.29 -18.14 10.77
C GLU A 293 16.87 -17.08 9.84
N MET A 294 17.72 -16.20 10.37
CA MET A 294 18.41 -15.21 9.54
C MET A 294 19.55 -15.88 8.78
N MET A 295 19.37 -16.04 7.48
CA MET A 295 20.39 -16.53 6.57
C MET A 295 21.28 -15.38 6.09
N LYS A 296 22.53 -15.73 5.72
CA LYS A 296 23.44 -14.76 5.11
C LYS A 296 22.84 -14.20 3.82
N THR A 297 22.68 -12.89 3.73
CA THR A 297 22.24 -12.20 2.51
C THR A 297 23.27 -12.31 1.41
N LYS A 298 22.81 -12.42 0.17
CA LYS A 298 23.63 -12.36 -1.04
C LYS A 298 23.12 -11.25 -1.94
N TYR A 299 23.95 -10.30 -2.25
CA TYR A 299 23.58 -9.16 -3.08
C TYR A 299 23.05 -9.59 -4.46
N GLY A 300 21.89 -9.06 -4.83
CA GLY A 300 21.20 -9.38 -6.08
C GLY A 300 20.48 -10.73 -6.08
N SER A 301 20.29 -11.35 -4.90
CA SER A 301 19.54 -12.59 -4.72
C SER A 301 18.37 -12.36 -3.75
N ALA A 302 17.17 -12.82 -4.14
CA ALA A 302 15.98 -12.86 -3.29
C ALA A 302 15.97 -14.06 -2.31
N CYS A 303 17.12 -14.64 -2.05
CA CYS A 303 17.37 -15.73 -1.11
C CYS A 303 16.76 -17.07 -1.51
N LYS A 304 15.88 -17.68 -0.72
CA LYS A 304 15.31 -19.01 -0.93
C LYS A 304 13.80 -18.96 -1.12
N ALA A 305 13.25 -20.02 -1.72
CA ALA A 305 11.82 -20.22 -1.77
C ALA A 305 11.21 -20.16 -0.35
N VAL A 306 10.13 -19.40 -0.23
CA VAL A 306 9.33 -19.36 0.99
C VAL A 306 8.53 -20.68 1.09
N PRO A 307 8.33 -21.24 2.29
CA PRO A 307 7.49 -22.42 2.47
C PRO A 307 6.15 -22.30 1.74
N GLY A 308 5.84 -23.31 0.93
CA GLY A 308 4.67 -23.34 0.05
C GLY A 308 4.98 -23.12 -1.43
N TYR A 309 6.20 -22.68 -1.79
CA TYR A 309 6.64 -22.53 -3.17
C TYR A 309 7.72 -23.52 -3.55
N ASP A 310 7.59 -24.13 -4.73
CA ASP A 310 8.64 -24.92 -5.41
C ASP A 310 9.27 -24.05 -6.51
N VAL A 311 10.38 -23.41 -6.16
CA VAL A 311 11.12 -22.53 -7.07
C VAL A 311 12.34 -23.27 -7.59
N LYS A 312 12.46 -23.37 -8.92
CA LYS A 312 13.57 -24.03 -9.62
C LYS A 312 14.44 -23.02 -10.36
#